data_019ec8b2c79f0c070462cd64e6e427dc
#
_entry.id   019ec8b2c79f0c070462cd64e6e427dc
#
_cell.length_a   1.000
_cell.length_b   1.000
_cell.length_c   1.000
_cell.angle_alpha   90.00
_cell.angle_beta   90.00
_cell.angle_gamma   90.00
#
_symmetry.space_group_name_H-M   'P 1'
#
loop_
_entity.id
_entity.type
_entity.pdbx_description
1 polymer ?
#
loop_
_entity_poly.entity_id
_entity_poly.type
_entity_poly.pdbx_seq_one_letter_code
_entity_poly.pdbx_strand_id
1 'polypeptide(L)'
;MDSPDPPHDRFDWPADKLNALRLGRRLVTEVPASRPDRRAFVDVTPAGSPADQRARDEGWVRGDPGRRFRLEHREYDGACLDGFDHDIGAVLVASAEVADETGLLAVLTAWGLRPGAFAYPWETDDPR
;
A
#
# COMPACT_ATOMS: atom_id res chain seq x y z
N MET A 1 2.67 -17.07 -32.07
CA MET A 1 3.36 -16.32 -31.51
C MET A 1 2.71 -15.63 -30.60
N ASP A 2 3.14 -15.54 -29.77
CA ASP A 2 2.55 -14.80 -28.96
C ASP A 2 2.75 -13.47 -29.09
N SER A 3 1.75 -12.79 -29.07
CA SER A 3 1.84 -11.42 -28.94
C SER A 3 2.47 -11.15 -27.66
N PRO A 4 3.33 -10.23 -27.60
CA PRO A 4 3.85 -9.82 -26.36
C PRO A 4 2.70 -9.40 -25.53
N ASP A 5 2.63 -9.91 -24.37
CA ASP A 5 1.65 -9.49 -23.45
C ASP A 5 1.67 -8.02 -23.33
N PRO A 6 0.56 -7.37 -23.22
CA PRO A 6 0.53 -5.96 -22.89
C PRO A 6 1.31 -5.77 -21.60
N PRO A 7 1.93 -4.62 -21.40
CA PRO A 7 2.74 -4.40 -20.21
C PRO A 7 1.86 -4.52 -18.98
N HIS A 8 1.87 -5.68 -18.39
CA HIS A 8 1.12 -5.95 -17.18
C HIS A 8 1.54 -5.02 -16.05
N ASP A 9 2.78 -4.54 -16.10
CA ASP A 9 3.31 -3.63 -15.12
C ASP A 9 2.50 -2.35 -14.96
N ARG A 10 1.65 -2.02 -15.93
CA ARG A 10 0.81 -0.82 -15.84
C ARG A 10 -0.40 -1.04 -14.97
N PHE A 11 -0.89 -2.27 -14.90
CA PHE A 11 -2.16 -2.58 -14.24
C PHE A 11 -2.03 -3.64 -13.18
N ASP A 12 -0.94 -4.39 -13.19
CA ASP A 12 -0.72 -5.48 -12.24
C ASP A 12 0.44 -5.18 -11.32
N TRP A 13 0.50 -5.88 -10.21
CA TRP A 13 1.58 -5.74 -9.26
C TRP A 13 2.88 -6.34 -9.81
N PRO A 14 4.02 -5.66 -9.67
CA PRO A 14 5.31 -6.32 -9.85
C PRO A 14 5.41 -7.51 -8.91
N ALA A 15 6.07 -8.57 -9.36
CA ALA A 15 6.08 -9.84 -8.63
C ALA A 15 6.59 -9.71 -7.20
N ASP A 16 7.63 -8.91 -6.97
CA ASP A 16 8.20 -8.70 -5.63
C ASP A 16 7.22 -7.97 -4.71
N LYS A 17 6.49 -6.99 -5.24
CA LYS A 17 5.53 -6.22 -4.46
C LYS A 17 4.30 -7.05 -4.12
N LEU A 18 3.81 -7.83 -5.07
CA LEU A 18 2.69 -8.73 -4.82
C LEU A 18 3.07 -9.76 -3.76
N ASN A 19 4.27 -10.32 -3.85
CA ASN A 19 4.75 -11.26 -2.86
C ASN A 19 4.84 -10.61 -1.47
N ALA A 20 5.31 -9.36 -1.41
CA ALA A 20 5.38 -8.63 -0.15
C ALA A 20 3.99 -8.49 0.49
N LEU A 21 2.99 -8.13 -0.30
CA LEU A 21 1.60 -8.02 0.18
C LEU A 21 1.09 -9.36 0.68
N ARG A 22 1.37 -10.45 -0.04
CA ARG A 22 0.95 -11.79 0.37
C ARG A 22 1.63 -12.24 1.66
N LEU A 23 2.83 -11.71 1.93
CA LEU A 23 3.54 -11.98 3.17
C LEU A 23 3.10 -11.08 4.33
N GLY A 24 2.14 -10.20 4.09
CA GLY A 24 1.60 -9.31 5.10
C GLY A 24 2.36 -7.99 5.25
N ARG A 25 3.14 -7.59 4.26
CA ARG A 25 3.95 -6.37 4.32
C ARG A 25 3.21 -5.20 3.69
N ARG A 26 3.28 -4.05 4.34
CA ARG A 26 2.66 -2.82 3.89
C ARG A 26 3.46 -2.21 2.74
N LEU A 27 2.77 -1.63 1.77
CA LEU A 27 3.39 -0.84 0.70
C LEU A 27 2.78 0.56 0.69
N VAL A 28 3.52 1.54 0.16
CA VAL A 28 3.09 2.93 0.18
C VAL A 28 3.55 3.65 -1.08
N THR A 29 2.78 4.64 -1.53
CA THR A 29 3.19 5.54 -2.60
C THR A 29 2.88 6.97 -2.21
N GLU A 30 3.74 7.90 -2.58
CA GLU A 30 3.46 9.31 -2.44
C GLU A 30 2.62 9.77 -3.62
N VAL A 31 1.60 10.58 -3.35
CA VAL A 31 0.69 11.11 -4.37
C VAL A 31 0.63 12.63 -4.23
N PRO A 32 0.13 13.34 -5.26
CA PRO A 32 -0.02 14.78 -5.13
C PRO A 32 -0.95 15.15 -3.98
N ALA A 33 -0.53 16.12 -3.18
CA ALA A 33 -1.34 16.62 -2.09
C ALA A 33 -2.31 17.69 -2.60
N SER A 34 -3.33 17.99 -1.80
CA SER A 34 -4.32 19.00 -2.16
C SER A 34 -3.77 20.43 -2.05
N ARG A 35 -2.65 20.63 -1.34
CA ARG A 35 -2.02 21.92 -1.13
C ARG A 35 -0.51 21.79 -1.22
N PRO A 36 0.20 22.85 -1.67
CA PRO A 36 1.65 22.77 -1.85
C PRO A 36 2.44 22.64 -0.53
N ASP A 37 1.84 23.02 0.59
CA ASP A 37 2.48 22.89 1.91
C ASP A 37 2.22 21.52 2.57
N ARG A 38 1.58 20.61 1.86
CA ARG A 38 1.28 19.27 2.37
C ARG A 38 1.91 18.20 1.51
N ARG A 39 2.07 17.03 2.11
CA ARG A 39 2.49 15.82 1.40
C ARG A 39 1.44 14.74 1.64
N ALA A 40 1.17 13.94 0.63
CA ALA A 40 0.13 12.93 0.69
C ALA A 40 0.68 11.56 0.32
N PHE A 41 0.17 10.55 1.01
CA PHE A 41 0.59 9.16 0.80
C PHE A 41 -0.64 8.26 0.79
N VAL A 42 -0.57 7.22 -0.04
CA VAL A 42 -1.55 6.14 -0.02
C VAL A 42 -0.83 4.87 0.40
N ASP A 43 -1.34 4.18 1.40
CA ASP A 43 -0.77 2.92 1.80
C ASP A 43 -1.75 1.78 1.63
N VAL A 44 -1.20 0.60 1.40
CA VAL A 44 -1.93 -0.66 1.34
C VAL A 44 -1.42 -1.52 2.46
N THR A 45 -2.30 -1.87 3.39
CA THR A 45 -1.96 -2.69 4.54
C THR A 45 -2.70 -4.02 4.44
N PRO A 46 -1.97 -5.13 4.26
CA PRO A 46 -2.59 -6.45 4.27
C PRO A 46 -3.09 -6.81 5.65
N ALA A 47 -4.25 -7.42 5.71
CA ALA A 47 -4.79 -7.89 6.98
C ALA A 47 -4.09 -9.16 7.42
N GLY A 48 -3.77 -9.24 8.71
CA GLY A 48 -3.26 -10.46 9.31
C GLY A 48 -4.38 -11.41 9.70
N SER A 49 -4.01 -12.63 10.04
CA SER A 49 -4.95 -13.66 10.45
C SER A 49 -4.34 -14.54 11.55
N PRO A 50 -5.16 -15.35 12.25
CA PRO A 50 -4.61 -16.32 13.22
C PRO A 50 -3.59 -17.27 12.60
N ALA A 51 -3.73 -17.61 11.30
CA ALA A 51 -2.76 -18.46 10.61
C ALA A 51 -1.39 -17.80 10.49
N ASP A 52 -1.34 -16.47 10.35
CA ASP A 52 -0.06 -15.74 10.34
C ASP A 52 0.62 -15.83 11.70
N GLN A 53 -0.14 -15.71 12.77
CA GLN A 53 0.42 -15.82 14.11
C GLN A 53 0.96 -17.23 14.36
N ARG A 54 0.23 -18.26 13.94
CA ARG A 54 0.71 -19.64 14.06
C ARG A 54 2.01 -19.85 13.30
N ALA A 55 2.10 -19.28 12.09
CA ALA A 55 3.32 -19.36 11.29
C ALA A 55 4.50 -18.71 12.02
N ARG A 56 4.31 -17.53 12.59
CA ARG A 56 5.36 -16.85 13.36
C ARG A 56 5.79 -17.67 14.56
N ASP A 57 4.83 -18.28 15.25
CA ASP A 57 5.14 -19.13 16.41
C ASP A 57 5.96 -20.35 15.99
N GLU A 58 5.80 -20.80 14.76
CA GLU A 58 6.56 -21.94 14.21
C GLU A 58 7.85 -21.49 13.51
N GLY A 59 8.12 -20.21 13.45
CA GLY A 59 9.37 -19.69 12.88
C GLY A 59 9.38 -19.43 11.40
N TRP A 60 8.21 -19.27 10.75
CA TRP A 60 8.16 -18.97 9.33
C TRP A 60 7.16 -17.86 9.01
N VAL A 61 7.23 -17.35 7.78
CA VAL A 61 6.36 -16.26 7.33
C VAL A 61 5.40 -16.83 6.27
N ARG A 62 4.11 -16.57 6.49
CA ARG A 62 3.08 -17.15 5.66
C ARG A 62 2.73 -16.26 4.50
N GLY A 63 2.77 -16.80 3.27
CA GLY A 63 2.22 -16.12 2.10
C GLY A 63 0.74 -16.47 1.96
N ASP A 64 -0.10 -15.47 1.69
CA ASP A 64 -1.54 -15.68 1.57
C ASP A 64 -2.10 -14.87 0.40
N PRO A 65 -2.43 -15.50 -0.74
CA PRO A 65 -3.01 -14.81 -1.88
C PRO A 65 -4.47 -14.39 -1.64
N GLY A 66 -5.10 -14.85 -0.57
CA GLY A 66 -6.48 -14.51 -0.24
C GLY A 66 -6.64 -13.45 0.84
N ARG A 67 -5.59 -12.67 1.12
CA ARG A 67 -5.68 -11.64 2.16
C ARG A 67 -6.65 -10.55 1.80
N ARG A 68 -7.22 -9.97 2.83
CA ARG A 68 -7.95 -8.71 2.74
C ARG A 68 -6.95 -7.58 2.84
N PHE A 69 -7.33 -6.39 2.36
CA PHE A 69 -6.46 -5.23 2.39
C PHE A 69 -7.22 -4.01 2.85
N ARG A 70 -6.50 -3.08 3.51
CA ARG A 70 -7.00 -1.75 3.81
C ARG A 70 -6.12 -0.74 3.11
N LEU A 71 -6.76 0.25 2.46
CA LEU A 71 -6.07 1.35 1.83
C LEU A 71 -6.42 2.62 2.59
N GLU A 72 -5.43 3.48 2.80
CA GLU A 72 -5.65 4.78 3.40
C GLU A 72 -4.88 5.84 2.63
N HIS A 73 -5.57 6.93 2.30
CA HIS A 73 -4.96 8.11 1.66
C HIS A 73 -4.91 9.19 2.73
N ARG A 74 -3.71 9.60 3.14
CA ARG A 74 -3.53 10.60 4.18
C ARG A 74 -2.68 11.74 3.66
N GLU A 75 -2.97 12.95 4.18
CA GLU A 75 -2.14 14.12 3.96
C GLU A 75 -1.54 14.58 5.27
N TYR A 76 -0.31 15.06 5.20
CA TYR A 76 0.42 15.56 6.34
C TYR A 76 0.92 16.97 6.05
N ASP A 77 1.01 17.80 7.11
CA ASP A 77 1.67 19.08 7.01
C ASP A 77 3.15 18.81 6.75
N GLY A 78 3.69 19.38 5.65
CA GLY A 78 5.08 19.15 5.28
C GLY A 78 6.08 19.60 6.34
N ALA A 79 5.74 20.63 7.12
CA ALA A 79 6.62 21.10 8.18
C ALA A 79 6.67 20.15 9.37
N CYS A 80 5.66 19.31 9.54
CA CYS A 80 5.60 18.36 10.67
C CYS A 80 6.19 16.99 10.35
N LEU A 81 6.52 16.71 9.08
CA LEU A 81 7.03 15.40 8.70
C LEU A 81 8.40 15.10 9.26
N ASP A 82 9.21 16.13 9.50
CA ASP A 82 10.59 15.97 9.95
C ASP A 82 10.73 15.86 11.46
N GLY A 83 9.63 15.83 12.20
CA GLY A 83 9.64 15.81 13.67
C GLY A 83 8.76 14.71 14.23
N PHE A 84 8.61 14.76 15.57
CA PHE A 84 7.74 13.80 16.26
C PHE A 84 6.26 14.20 16.17
N ASP A 85 5.98 15.34 15.53
CA ASP A 85 4.62 15.89 15.49
C ASP A 85 3.91 15.58 14.17
N HIS A 86 4.32 14.53 13.47
CA HIS A 86 3.76 14.19 12.15
C HIS A 86 2.24 13.94 12.19
N ASP A 87 1.69 13.57 13.33
CA ASP A 87 0.25 13.35 13.47
C ASP A 87 -0.52 14.67 13.60
N ILE A 88 0.14 15.76 13.90
CA ILE A 88 -0.51 17.05 14.03
C ILE A 88 -0.88 17.53 12.61
N GLY A 89 -2.18 17.77 12.39
CA GLY A 89 -2.65 18.19 11.08
C GLY A 89 -2.76 17.07 10.06
N ALA A 90 -2.54 15.83 10.46
CA ALA A 90 -2.75 14.69 9.56
C ALA A 90 -4.23 14.54 9.24
N VAL A 91 -4.56 14.36 7.97
CA VAL A 91 -5.94 14.25 7.51
C VAL A 91 -6.10 12.96 6.74
N LEU A 92 -7.11 12.17 7.10
CA LEU A 92 -7.49 11.00 6.31
C LEU A 92 -8.38 11.49 5.17
N VAL A 93 -7.88 11.42 3.95
CA VAL A 93 -8.57 11.90 2.77
C VAL A 93 -9.58 10.86 2.27
N ALA A 94 -9.16 9.60 2.23
CA ALA A 94 -10.01 8.51 1.76
C ALA A 94 -9.53 7.20 2.37
N SER A 95 -10.43 6.24 2.50
CA SER A 95 -10.06 4.89 2.93
C SER A 95 -10.95 3.88 2.23
N ALA A 96 -10.46 2.64 2.12
CA ALA A 96 -11.22 1.54 1.55
C ALA A 96 -10.74 0.23 2.15
N GLU A 97 -11.66 -0.74 2.24
CA GLU A 97 -11.31 -2.09 2.60
C GLU A 97 -11.79 -3.01 1.49
N VAL A 98 -10.96 -3.96 1.11
CA VAL A 98 -11.26 -4.89 0.02
C VAL A 98 -11.01 -6.31 0.47
N ALA A 99 -11.72 -7.24 -0.13
CA ALA A 99 -11.72 -8.63 0.32
C ALA A 99 -10.57 -9.45 -0.27
N ASP A 100 -9.97 -9.00 -1.38
CA ASP A 100 -8.97 -9.78 -2.10
C ASP A 100 -8.15 -8.91 -3.04
N GLU A 101 -7.25 -9.54 -3.78
CA GLU A 101 -6.34 -8.84 -4.70
C GLU A 101 -7.11 -8.21 -5.89
N THR A 102 -8.19 -8.84 -6.33
CA THR A 102 -9.01 -8.28 -7.41
C THR A 102 -9.66 -6.98 -6.96
N GLY A 103 -10.21 -6.96 -5.76
CA GLY A 103 -10.80 -5.75 -5.18
C GLY A 103 -9.77 -4.67 -4.96
N LEU A 104 -8.55 -5.06 -4.58
CA LEU A 104 -7.45 -4.11 -4.42
C LEU A 104 -7.15 -3.40 -5.73
N LEU A 105 -7.00 -4.14 -6.83
CA LEU A 105 -6.75 -3.54 -8.14
C LEU A 105 -7.89 -2.62 -8.57
N ALA A 106 -9.13 -2.99 -8.28
CA ALA A 106 -10.29 -2.18 -8.61
C ALA A 106 -10.25 -0.82 -7.90
N VAL A 107 -9.90 -0.79 -6.62
CA VAL A 107 -9.79 0.46 -5.86
C VAL A 107 -8.62 1.30 -6.38
N LEU A 108 -7.48 0.70 -6.63
CA LEU A 108 -6.33 1.42 -7.18
C LEU A 108 -6.68 2.07 -8.52
N THR A 109 -7.37 1.35 -9.39
CA THR A 109 -7.82 1.90 -10.66
C THR A 109 -8.78 3.08 -10.44
N ALA A 110 -9.73 2.94 -9.53
CA ALA A 110 -10.69 4.00 -9.22
C ALA A 110 -9.99 5.24 -8.65
N TRP A 111 -8.90 5.06 -7.90
CA TRP A 111 -8.14 6.17 -7.32
C TRP A 111 -7.05 6.69 -8.26
N GLY A 112 -6.92 6.14 -9.47
CA GLY A 112 -5.92 6.58 -10.44
C GLY A 112 -4.49 6.18 -10.09
N LEU A 113 -4.33 5.10 -9.35
CA LEU A 113 -3.01 4.65 -8.88
C LEU A 113 -2.55 3.42 -9.64
N ARG A 114 -1.23 3.28 -9.77
CA ARG A 114 -0.61 2.13 -10.42
C ARG A 114 0.09 1.27 -9.39
N PRO A 115 -0.08 -0.04 -9.43
CA PRO A 115 0.64 -0.93 -8.51
C PRO A 115 2.16 -0.73 -8.54
N GLY A 116 2.73 -0.50 -9.71
CA GLY A 116 4.18 -0.30 -9.85
C GLY A 116 4.72 0.96 -9.19
N ALA A 117 3.85 1.92 -8.83
CA ALA A 117 4.27 3.14 -8.14
C ALA A 117 4.47 2.92 -6.63
N PHE A 118 4.00 1.82 -6.08
CA PHE A 118 4.13 1.54 -4.66
C PHE A 118 5.56 1.08 -4.33
N ALA A 119 6.01 1.47 -3.17
CA ALA A 119 7.36 1.17 -2.68
C ALA A 119 7.27 0.61 -1.27
N TYR A 120 8.39 0.09 -0.78
CA TYR A 120 8.47 -0.34 0.60
C TYR A 120 8.50 0.90 1.51
N PRO A 121 7.94 0.82 2.72
CA PRO A 121 7.85 2.00 3.60
C PRO A 121 9.19 2.69 3.84
N TRP A 122 10.28 1.93 3.94
CA TRP A 122 11.60 2.52 4.16
C TRP A 122 12.18 3.24 2.95
N GLU A 123 11.54 3.12 1.78
CA GLU A 123 11.93 3.84 0.57
C GLU A 123 11.19 5.16 0.42
N THR A 124 10.29 5.49 1.33
CA THR A 124 9.46 6.69 1.25
C THR A 124 9.60 7.51 2.54
N ASP A 125 9.05 8.72 2.51
CA ASP A 125 9.03 9.62 3.65
C ASP A 125 7.72 9.52 4.44
N ASP A 126 6.89 8.52 4.17
CA ASP A 126 5.64 8.32 4.90
C ASP A 126 5.98 8.10 6.39
N PRO A 127 5.42 8.92 7.28
CA PRO A 127 5.76 8.86 8.71
C PRO A 127 5.17 7.66 9.44
N ARG A 128 4.33 6.87 8.79
CA ARG A 128 3.65 5.74 9.43
C ARG A 128 4.41 4.44 9.30
#